data_be966d4435ccc2592ce54a8763629a70
#
_entry.id   be966d4435ccc2592ce54a8763629a70
#
_cell.length_a   1.000
_cell.length_b   1.000
_cell.length_c   1.000
_cell.angle_alpha   90.00
_cell.angle_beta   90.00
_cell.angle_gamma   90.00
#
_symmetry.space_group_name_H-M   'P 1'
#
loop_
_entity.id
_entity.type
_entity.pdbx_description
1 polymer ?
#
loop_
_entity_poly.entity_id
_entity_poly.type
_entity_poly.pdbx_seq_one_letter_code
_entity_poly.pdbx_strand_id
1 'polypeptide(L)'
;MKKNNQSIDTLVLITNRQLLKDDMSLVRYAAALSRRVERIHALKEDDWMRNYHSLYTLCRDTDLPFEEYLQLCDTIGSTVVYHGKVITNRVQLETILHRQPRIHMPTNLIRHWQSEQKELWNTFQSHWNTITVWSTVHNEDDISLLTTLSIPNLECVLISPIFPTLCKEGHPGIGVKRGKELLEAVQSIYPHAKVIALGGIHRSNYIKCLNHTFTGVAIMSDFMKQVHI
;
A
#
# COMPACT_ATOMS: atom_id res chain seq x y z
N MET A 1 -30.35 11.98 -7.88
CA MET A 1 -29.38 10.87 -7.84
C MET A 1 -29.10 10.53 -6.38
N LYS A 2 -29.45 9.34 -5.88
CA LYS A 2 -29.08 8.92 -4.53
C LYS A 2 -27.55 8.80 -4.49
N LYS A 3 -26.86 9.59 -3.66
CA LYS A 3 -25.43 9.41 -3.37
C LYS A 3 -25.31 8.02 -2.73
N ASN A 4 -24.75 7.04 -3.46
CA ASN A 4 -24.37 5.76 -2.88
C ASN A 4 -23.18 6.03 -1.95
N ASN A 5 -23.46 6.31 -0.69
CA ASN A 5 -22.45 6.45 0.37
C ASN A 5 -22.08 5.06 0.92
N GLN A 6 -21.57 4.18 0.03
CA GLN A 6 -21.02 2.92 0.52
C GLN A 6 -19.73 3.20 1.29
N SER A 7 -19.66 2.73 2.54
CA SER A 7 -18.49 2.87 3.38
C SER A 7 -17.32 2.04 2.84
N ILE A 8 -16.12 2.61 2.87
CA ILE A 8 -14.87 1.91 2.59
C ILE A 8 -14.38 1.33 3.92
N ASP A 9 -14.19 0.01 4.03
CA ASP A 9 -13.63 -0.53 5.27
C ASP A 9 -12.19 -0.05 5.45
N THR A 10 -11.35 -0.22 4.45
CA THR A 10 -9.96 0.20 4.51
C THR A 10 -9.56 1.09 3.32
N LEU A 11 -9.12 2.30 3.62
CA LEU A 11 -8.52 3.21 2.65
C LEU A 11 -7.00 3.23 2.80
N VAL A 12 -6.29 3.01 1.70
CA VAL A 12 -4.83 3.09 1.64
C VAL A 12 -4.42 4.26 0.75
N LEU A 13 -3.72 5.22 1.33
CA LEU A 13 -3.10 6.32 0.59
C LEU A 13 -1.68 5.90 0.21
N ILE A 14 -1.27 6.10 -1.03
CA ILE A 14 0.09 5.74 -1.49
C ILE A 14 0.82 7.01 -1.86
N THR A 15 1.96 7.25 -1.23
CA THR A 15 2.81 8.39 -1.55
C THR A 15 3.64 8.15 -2.81
N ASN A 16 3.91 9.20 -3.56
CA ASN A 16 4.85 9.19 -4.68
C ASN A 16 5.18 10.64 -5.08
N ARG A 17 6.28 11.18 -4.56
CA ARG A 17 6.71 12.57 -4.84
C ARG A 17 6.98 12.84 -6.32
N GLN A 18 7.33 11.82 -7.11
CA GLN A 18 7.56 11.97 -8.55
C GLN A 18 6.30 12.34 -9.34
N LEU A 19 5.11 12.22 -8.72
CA LEU A 19 3.84 12.69 -9.32
C LEU A 19 3.57 14.18 -9.06
N LEU A 20 4.38 14.84 -8.24
CA LEU A 20 4.29 16.29 -8.05
C LEU A 20 4.93 17.01 -9.23
N LYS A 21 4.35 18.14 -9.62
CA LYS A 21 4.86 18.94 -10.73
C LYS A 21 6.03 19.85 -10.35
N ASP A 22 6.16 20.14 -9.06
CA ASP A 22 7.13 21.09 -8.54
C ASP A 22 8.24 20.35 -7.80
N ASP A 23 9.48 20.83 -7.97
CA ASP A 23 10.64 20.37 -7.21
C ASP A 23 10.55 20.91 -5.77
N MET A 24 9.90 20.13 -4.92
CA MET A 24 9.59 20.48 -3.55
C MET A 24 10.64 19.92 -2.60
N SER A 25 11.16 20.73 -1.67
CA SER A 25 12.02 20.20 -0.62
C SER A 25 11.29 19.14 0.22
N LEU A 26 12.05 18.18 0.76
CA LEU A 26 11.47 17.08 1.55
C LEU A 26 10.61 17.59 2.72
N VAL A 27 11.06 18.64 3.41
CA VAL A 27 10.34 19.24 4.55
C VAL A 27 8.97 19.78 4.11
N ARG A 28 8.91 20.48 2.99
CA ARG A 28 7.63 21.00 2.45
C ARG A 28 6.72 19.86 2.00
N TYR A 29 7.29 18.86 1.35
CA TYR A 29 6.57 17.67 0.92
C TYR A 29 5.95 16.92 2.11
N ALA A 30 6.75 16.60 3.12
CA ALA A 30 6.30 15.93 4.33
C ALA A 30 5.17 16.71 5.03
N ALA A 31 5.33 18.03 5.17
CA ALA A 31 4.30 18.89 5.76
C ALA A 31 3.01 18.92 4.91
N ALA A 32 3.11 18.92 3.57
CA ALA A 32 1.95 18.90 2.69
C ALA A 32 1.20 17.55 2.76
N LEU A 33 1.94 16.43 2.83
CA LEU A 33 1.37 15.10 3.05
C LEU A 33 0.63 15.01 4.39
N SER A 34 1.27 15.41 5.49
CA SER A 34 0.66 15.41 6.83
C SER A 34 -0.65 16.19 6.83
N ARG A 35 -0.62 17.45 6.36
CA ARG A 35 -1.84 18.27 6.24
C ARG A 35 -2.92 17.58 5.39
N ARG A 36 -2.55 16.89 4.31
CA ARG A 36 -3.53 16.21 3.46
C ARG A 36 -4.14 15.00 4.17
N VAL A 37 -3.34 14.20 4.85
CA VAL A 37 -3.82 13.06 5.66
C VAL A 37 -4.75 13.55 6.76
N GLU A 38 -4.36 14.59 7.49
CA GLU A 38 -5.19 15.23 8.53
C GLU A 38 -6.52 15.74 7.98
N ARG A 39 -6.51 16.36 6.81
CA ARG A 39 -7.76 16.80 6.16
C ARG A 39 -8.67 15.63 5.82
N ILE A 40 -8.13 14.50 5.34
CA ILE A 40 -8.92 13.30 5.08
C ILE A 40 -9.55 12.78 6.39
N HIS A 41 -8.86 12.88 7.53
CA HIS A 41 -9.40 12.54 8.84
C HIS A 41 -10.45 13.54 9.36
N ALA A 42 -10.21 14.83 9.18
CA ALA A 42 -10.97 15.88 9.82
C ALA A 42 -12.20 16.36 9.03
N LEU A 43 -12.24 16.17 7.70
CA LEU A 43 -13.19 16.87 6.86
C LEU A 43 -14.59 16.26 6.83
N LYS A 44 -15.55 17.16 7.03
CA LYS A 44 -17.02 16.96 6.87
C LYS A 44 -17.51 17.24 5.44
N GLU A 45 -16.62 17.50 4.48
CA GLU A 45 -16.97 17.92 3.12
C GLU A 45 -17.05 16.75 2.11
N ASP A 46 -17.64 16.94 0.95
CA ASP A 46 -18.03 16.00 -0.11
C ASP A 46 -16.90 15.16 -0.76
N ASP A 47 -15.84 14.82 -0.03
CA ASP A 47 -14.77 13.95 -0.51
C ASP A 47 -15.14 12.46 -0.33
N TRP A 48 -15.11 11.68 -1.39
CA TRP A 48 -15.39 10.25 -1.37
C TRP A 48 -14.42 9.43 -0.50
N MET A 49 -13.22 9.97 -0.23
CA MET A 49 -12.17 9.38 0.61
C MET A 49 -12.48 9.43 2.11
N ARG A 50 -13.58 10.06 2.56
CA ARG A 50 -13.89 10.27 3.99
C ARG A 50 -14.64 9.14 4.66
N ASN A 51 -15.36 8.34 3.90
CA ASN A 51 -16.22 7.31 4.46
C ASN A 51 -15.45 5.98 4.56
N TYR A 52 -14.48 5.92 5.47
CA TYR A 52 -13.67 4.74 5.75
C TYR A 52 -13.67 4.42 7.26
N HIS A 53 -13.39 3.15 7.60
CA HIS A 53 -13.19 2.71 8.99
C HIS A 53 -11.71 2.72 9.38
N SER A 54 -10.82 2.32 8.47
CA SER A 54 -9.38 2.28 8.69
C SER A 54 -8.64 3.06 7.61
N LEU A 55 -7.64 3.85 7.99
CA LEU A 55 -6.76 4.59 7.08
C LEU A 55 -5.31 4.18 7.30
N TYR A 56 -4.60 3.92 6.19
CA TYR A 56 -3.17 3.69 6.17
C TYR A 56 -2.49 4.52 5.09
N THR A 57 -1.22 4.82 5.30
CA THR A 57 -0.39 5.51 4.31
C THR A 57 0.81 4.66 3.96
N LEU A 58 0.80 4.05 2.79
CA LEU A 58 1.95 3.33 2.23
C LEU A 58 2.96 4.34 1.70
N CYS A 59 4.08 4.48 2.41
CA CYS A 59 5.17 5.36 2.01
C CYS A 59 5.98 4.70 0.87
N ARG A 60 5.75 5.17 -0.39
CA ARG A 60 6.34 4.57 -1.60
C ARG A 60 7.44 5.44 -2.22
N ASP A 61 7.93 6.45 -1.51
CA ASP A 61 9.04 7.31 -1.94
C ASP A 61 10.40 6.61 -1.72
N THR A 62 10.57 5.45 -2.37
CA THR A 62 11.69 4.51 -2.18
C THR A 62 12.97 4.94 -2.90
N ASP A 63 12.97 6.08 -3.53
CA ASP A 63 14.11 6.77 -4.15
C ASP A 63 14.80 7.76 -3.18
N LEU A 64 14.22 7.99 -2.02
CA LEU A 64 14.84 8.79 -0.95
C LEU A 64 16.00 8.03 -0.29
N PRO A 65 17.04 8.75 0.15
CA PRO A 65 18.00 8.22 1.13
C PRO A 65 17.26 7.68 2.36
N PHE A 66 17.78 6.62 2.97
CA PHE A 66 17.09 5.90 4.06
C PHE A 66 16.67 6.80 5.23
N GLU A 67 17.55 7.69 5.67
CA GLU A 67 17.26 8.62 6.78
C GLU A 67 16.15 9.61 6.42
N GLU A 68 16.15 10.14 5.20
CA GLU A 68 15.11 11.03 4.70
C GLU A 68 13.77 10.29 4.58
N TYR A 69 13.81 9.03 4.15
CA TYR A 69 12.63 8.17 4.11
C TYR A 69 12.04 7.96 5.50
N LEU A 70 12.89 7.70 6.51
CA LEU A 70 12.43 7.57 7.89
C LEU A 70 11.81 8.87 8.43
N GLN A 71 12.43 10.02 8.16
CA GLN A 71 11.85 11.33 8.55
C GLN A 71 10.48 11.56 7.92
N LEU A 72 10.30 11.19 6.65
CA LEU A 72 9.01 11.25 5.98
C LEU A 72 7.99 10.33 6.67
N CYS A 73 8.36 9.09 6.96
CA CYS A 73 7.50 8.14 7.67
C CYS A 73 7.11 8.64 9.07
N ASP A 74 8.05 9.22 9.81
CA ASP A 74 7.80 9.79 11.14
C ASP A 74 6.82 10.97 11.07
N THR A 75 6.88 11.78 10.01
CA THR A 75 5.92 12.87 9.79
C THR A 75 4.53 12.36 9.45
N ILE A 76 4.40 11.25 8.73
CA ILE A 76 3.12 10.59 8.43
C ILE A 76 2.49 9.99 9.71
N GLY A 77 3.34 9.48 10.61
CA GLY A 77 2.92 9.00 11.93
C GLY A 77 2.41 7.55 11.95
N SER A 78 1.51 7.25 12.88
CA SER A 78 1.12 5.88 13.25
C SER A 78 0.40 5.07 12.17
N THR A 79 -0.10 5.70 11.13
CA THR A 79 -0.77 5.03 10.00
C THR A 79 0.19 4.56 8.92
N VAL A 80 1.49 4.80 9.07
CA VAL A 80 2.50 4.50 8.06
C VAL A 80 2.66 2.99 7.84
N VAL A 81 2.81 2.63 6.57
CA VAL A 81 3.26 1.32 6.11
C VAL A 81 4.59 1.54 5.38
N TYR A 82 5.66 0.95 5.90
CA TYR A 82 7.00 1.05 5.30
C TYR A 82 7.08 0.20 4.04
N HIS A 83 7.74 0.70 3.00
CA HIS A 83 7.96 -0.09 1.80
C HIS A 83 9.32 -0.81 1.87
N GLY A 84 9.33 -2.15 1.80
CA GLY A 84 10.55 -2.95 1.96
C GLY A 84 11.67 -2.65 0.96
N LYS A 85 11.35 -2.07 -0.21
CA LYS A 85 12.36 -1.69 -1.21
C LYS A 85 13.39 -0.66 -0.72
N VAL A 86 13.07 0.13 0.30
CA VAL A 86 13.99 1.11 0.88
C VAL A 86 15.09 0.44 1.71
N ILE A 87 14.90 -0.82 2.10
CA ILE A 87 15.80 -1.59 2.93
C ILE A 87 16.82 -2.27 2.03
N THR A 88 18.08 -1.88 2.12
CA THR A 88 19.17 -2.40 1.28
C THR A 88 20.26 -3.14 2.08
N ASN A 89 20.19 -3.08 3.41
CA ASN A 89 21.12 -3.76 4.29
C ASN A 89 20.48 -4.11 5.64
N ARG A 90 21.17 -4.94 6.42
CA ARG A 90 20.70 -5.44 7.71
C ARG A 90 20.45 -4.33 8.74
N VAL A 91 21.31 -3.32 8.81
CA VAL A 91 21.16 -2.22 9.79
C VAL A 91 19.87 -1.44 9.54
N GLN A 92 19.54 -1.16 8.28
CA GLN A 92 18.29 -0.51 7.91
C GLN A 92 17.08 -1.39 8.25
N LEU A 93 17.16 -2.70 8.01
CA LEU A 93 16.11 -3.63 8.38
C LEU A 93 15.88 -3.61 9.90
N GLU A 94 16.93 -3.79 10.69
CA GLU A 94 16.84 -3.77 12.15
C GLU A 94 16.31 -2.43 12.69
N THR A 95 16.73 -1.31 12.08
CA THR A 95 16.19 0.03 12.43
C THR A 95 14.68 0.12 12.25
N ILE A 96 14.13 -0.44 11.16
CA ILE A 96 12.69 -0.48 10.93
C ILE A 96 12.01 -1.48 11.88
N LEU A 97 12.58 -2.66 12.08
CA LEU A 97 12.02 -3.71 12.94
C LEU A 97 11.81 -3.24 14.39
N HIS A 98 12.72 -2.44 14.94
CA HIS A 98 12.57 -1.85 16.28
C HIS A 98 11.34 -0.95 16.45
N ARG A 99 10.73 -0.50 15.36
CA ARG A 99 9.52 0.33 15.37
C ARG A 99 8.22 -0.48 15.39
N GLN A 100 8.29 -1.81 15.49
CA GLN A 100 7.14 -2.73 15.37
C GLN A 100 6.27 -2.41 14.13
N PRO A 101 6.84 -2.45 12.94
CA PRO A 101 6.27 -1.81 11.76
C PRO A 101 5.19 -2.66 11.09
N ARG A 102 4.40 -1.98 10.24
CA ARG A 102 3.79 -2.58 9.05
C ARG A 102 4.75 -2.45 7.90
N ILE A 103 5.14 -3.57 7.28
CA ILE A 103 6.08 -3.57 6.14
C ILE A 103 5.40 -4.14 4.91
N HIS A 104 5.37 -3.36 3.84
CA HIS A 104 4.92 -3.80 2.53
C HIS A 104 6.06 -4.48 1.77
N MET A 105 5.90 -5.77 1.54
CA MET A 105 6.81 -6.64 0.79
C MET A 105 6.10 -7.17 -0.47
N PRO A 106 6.20 -6.45 -1.61
CA PRO A 106 5.68 -6.98 -2.88
C PRO A 106 6.33 -8.33 -3.23
N THR A 107 5.60 -9.22 -3.87
CA THR A 107 6.07 -10.58 -4.18
C THR A 107 7.35 -10.62 -5.00
N ASN A 108 7.57 -9.67 -5.91
CA ASN A 108 8.82 -9.54 -6.64
C ASN A 108 10.01 -9.16 -5.74
N LEU A 109 9.79 -8.34 -4.70
CA LEU A 109 10.82 -8.00 -3.72
C LEU A 109 11.15 -9.21 -2.83
N ILE A 110 10.13 -9.97 -2.43
CA ILE A 110 10.31 -11.23 -1.69
C ILE A 110 11.20 -12.19 -2.50
N ARG A 111 10.88 -12.42 -3.78
CA ARG A 111 11.70 -13.27 -4.66
C ARG A 111 13.14 -12.77 -4.76
N HIS A 112 13.32 -11.47 -4.92
CA HIS A 112 14.65 -10.85 -4.98
C HIS A 112 15.45 -11.08 -3.69
N TRP A 113 14.84 -10.89 -2.52
CA TRP A 113 15.54 -11.12 -1.26
C TRP A 113 15.88 -12.61 -1.05
N GLN A 114 14.99 -13.52 -1.44
CA GLN A 114 15.24 -14.96 -1.37
C GLN A 114 16.40 -15.42 -2.26
N SER A 115 16.56 -14.83 -3.44
CA SER A 115 17.63 -15.21 -4.39
C SER A 115 18.93 -14.45 -4.14
N GLU A 116 18.88 -13.13 -3.99
CA GLU A 116 20.04 -12.25 -4.05
C GLU A 116 20.45 -11.67 -2.68
N GLN A 117 19.52 -11.60 -1.71
CA GLN A 117 19.75 -10.95 -0.41
C GLN A 117 19.34 -11.86 0.76
N LYS A 118 19.91 -13.05 0.79
CA LYS A 118 19.55 -14.13 1.73
C LYS A 118 19.69 -13.71 3.20
N GLU A 119 20.67 -12.89 3.55
CA GLU A 119 20.85 -12.39 4.92
C GLU A 119 19.65 -11.51 5.34
N LEU A 120 19.24 -10.57 4.50
CA LEU A 120 18.05 -9.75 4.74
C LEU A 120 16.79 -10.61 4.85
N TRP A 121 16.65 -11.58 3.96
CA TRP A 121 15.51 -12.49 3.97
C TRP A 121 15.44 -13.28 5.28
N ASN A 122 16.54 -13.90 5.70
CA ASN A 122 16.59 -14.69 6.92
C ASN A 122 16.31 -13.82 8.17
N THR A 123 16.88 -12.62 8.23
CA THR A 123 16.61 -11.66 9.31
C THR A 123 15.14 -11.26 9.32
N PHE A 124 14.55 -10.95 8.18
CA PHE A 124 13.14 -10.59 8.07
C PHE A 124 12.23 -11.75 8.54
N GLN A 125 12.50 -12.98 8.07
CA GLN A 125 11.74 -14.17 8.49
C GLN A 125 11.81 -14.42 10.00
N SER A 126 12.95 -14.21 10.63
CA SER A 126 13.10 -14.42 12.08
C SER A 126 12.23 -13.47 12.92
N HIS A 127 11.72 -12.39 12.30
CA HIS A 127 10.85 -11.41 12.96
C HIS A 127 9.37 -11.49 12.54
N TRP A 128 8.96 -12.47 11.74
CA TRP A 128 7.59 -12.57 11.22
C TRP A 128 6.51 -12.57 12.30
N ASN A 129 6.79 -13.07 13.49
CA ASN A 129 5.84 -13.09 14.60
C ASN A 129 5.71 -11.74 15.31
N THR A 130 6.59 -10.78 15.04
CA THR A 130 6.64 -9.48 15.73
C THR A 130 6.30 -8.29 14.83
N ILE A 131 6.18 -8.52 13.54
CA ILE A 131 5.89 -7.49 12.53
C ILE A 131 4.58 -7.80 11.82
N THR A 132 4.00 -6.77 11.25
CA THR A 132 2.83 -6.89 10.38
C THR A 132 3.27 -6.80 8.92
N VAL A 133 2.94 -7.82 8.13
CA VAL A 133 3.34 -7.90 6.72
C VAL A 133 2.17 -7.53 5.81
N TRP A 134 2.47 -6.71 4.83
CA TRP A 134 1.62 -6.41 3.68
C TRP A 134 2.28 -6.92 2.41
N SER A 135 1.50 -7.35 1.41
CA SER A 135 2.07 -7.79 0.13
C SER A 135 1.25 -7.28 -1.05
N THR A 136 1.75 -7.49 -2.26
CA THR A 136 1.03 -7.22 -3.51
C THR A 136 1.02 -8.46 -4.37
N VAL A 137 -0.14 -8.79 -4.92
CA VAL A 137 -0.40 -9.91 -5.82
C VAL A 137 -0.83 -9.39 -7.18
N HIS A 138 -0.28 -9.96 -8.24
CA HIS A 138 -0.59 -9.65 -9.63
C HIS A 138 -1.23 -10.83 -10.38
N ASN A 139 -0.94 -12.05 -9.95
CA ASN A 139 -1.34 -13.30 -10.60
C ASN A 139 -1.29 -14.48 -9.62
N GLU A 140 -1.58 -15.68 -10.10
CA GLU A 140 -1.58 -16.92 -9.33
C GLU A 140 -0.20 -17.34 -8.82
N ASP A 141 0.87 -17.05 -9.56
CA ASP A 141 2.24 -17.37 -9.13
C ASP A 141 2.61 -16.58 -7.86
N ASP A 142 2.09 -15.36 -7.73
CA ASP A 142 2.25 -14.57 -6.52
C ASP A 142 1.49 -15.18 -5.34
N ILE A 143 0.28 -15.69 -5.58
CA ILE A 143 -0.52 -16.40 -4.55
C ILE A 143 0.20 -17.68 -4.13
N SER A 144 0.70 -18.46 -5.08
CA SER A 144 1.47 -19.69 -4.83
C SER A 144 2.71 -19.42 -3.97
N LEU A 145 3.41 -18.32 -4.23
CA LEU A 145 4.52 -17.88 -3.39
C LEU A 145 4.07 -17.60 -1.95
N LEU A 146 3.02 -16.80 -1.77
CA LEU A 146 2.50 -16.48 -0.43
C LEU A 146 2.02 -17.74 0.31
N THR A 147 1.39 -18.67 -0.40
CA THR A 147 0.97 -19.99 0.14
C THR A 147 2.17 -20.77 0.68
N THR A 148 3.23 -20.87 -0.14
CA THR A 148 4.46 -21.60 0.23
C THR A 148 5.14 -20.97 1.44
N LEU A 149 5.12 -19.65 1.55
CA LEU A 149 5.74 -18.92 2.65
C LEU A 149 4.97 -18.98 3.96
N SER A 150 3.66 -19.12 3.90
CA SER A 150 2.78 -19.21 5.09
C SER A 150 3.02 -18.06 6.09
N ILE A 151 3.01 -16.80 5.60
CA ILE A 151 3.36 -15.63 6.42
C ILE A 151 2.36 -15.44 7.57
N PRO A 152 2.76 -15.58 8.85
CA PRO A 152 1.81 -15.68 9.96
C PRO A 152 1.02 -14.38 10.21
N ASN A 153 1.63 -13.22 10.00
CA ASN A 153 1.02 -11.91 10.24
C ASN A 153 0.79 -11.14 8.93
N LEU A 154 0.31 -11.83 7.89
CA LEU A 154 -0.11 -11.17 6.64
C LEU A 154 -1.45 -10.46 6.89
N GLU A 155 -1.40 -9.16 7.16
CA GLU A 155 -2.57 -8.33 7.46
C GLU A 155 -3.31 -7.87 6.20
N CYS A 156 -2.56 -7.60 5.14
CA CYS A 156 -3.12 -6.96 3.94
C CYS A 156 -2.46 -7.47 2.65
N VAL A 157 -3.29 -7.71 1.64
CA VAL A 157 -2.85 -8.02 0.27
C VAL A 157 -3.46 -7.02 -0.70
N LEU A 158 -2.59 -6.33 -1.45
CA LEU A 158 -2.97 -5.43 -2.53
C LEU A 158 -3.07 -6.23 -3.84
N ILE A 159 -4.19 -6.19 -4.54
CA ILE A 159 -4.34 -6.79 -5.87
C ILE A 159 -4.23 -5.69 -6.93
N SER A 160 -3.27 -5.82 -7.84
CA SER A 160 -2.88 -4.74 -8.77
C SER A 160 -2.38 -5.25 -10.12
N PRO A 161 -2.62 -4.48 -11.20
CA PRO A 161 -3.49 -3.31 -11.30
C PRO A 161 -4.92 -3.67 -11.67
N ILE A 162 -5.91 -3.18 -10.95
CA ILE A 162 -7.34 -3.44 -11.28
C ILE A 162 -7.76 -2.70 -12.55
N PHE A 163 -7.44 -1.42 -12.66
CA PHE A 163 -7.73 -0.59 -13.84
C PHE A 163 -6.43 -0.10 -14.50
N PRO A 164 -6.50 0.40 -15.76
CA PRO A 164 -5.35 1.03 -16.41
C PRO A 164 -4.74 2.13 -15.53
N THR A 165 -3.42 2.20 -15.47
CA THR A 165 -2.71 3.15 -14.61
C THR A 165 -1.46 3.68 -15.28
N LEU A 166 -1.15 4.95 -15.08
CA LEU A 166 0.05 5.60 -15.63
C LEU A 166 1.35 4.95 -15.15
N CYS A 167 1.35 4.33 -13.97
CA CYS A 167 2.54 3.65 -13.42
C CYS A 167 2.89 2.33 -14.14
N LYS A 168 1.99 1.80 -14.96
CA LYS A 168 2.19 0.62 -15.80
C LYS A 168 1.63 0.94 -17.19
N GLU A 169 2.29 1.86 -17.88
CA GLU A 169 1.87 2.34 -19.19
C GLU A 169 1.65 1.16 -20.15
N GLY A 170 0.54 1.20 -20.90
CA GLY A 170 0.14 0.13 -21.82
C GLY A 170 -0.51 -1.09 -21.14
N HIS A 171 -0.54 -1.22 -19.82
CA HIS A 171 -1.23 -2.33 -19.16
C HIS A 171 -2.72 -1.99 -18.95
N PRO A 172 -3.65 -2.78 -19.52
CA PRO A 172 -5.09 -2.47 -19.48
C PRO A 172 -5.73 -2.62 -18.08
N GLY A 173 -4.97 -3.12 -17.10
CA GLY A 173 -5.52 -3.63 -15.84
C GLY A 173 -6.10 -5.04 -16.01
N ILE A 174 -6.28 -5.75 -14.90
CA ILE A 174 -6.84 -7.11 -14.92
C ILE A 174 -8.37 -7.09 -14.88
N GLY A 175 -8.97 -5.95 -14.58
CA GLY A 175 -10.41 -5.79 -14.39
C GLY A 175 -10.91 -6.31 -13.04
N VAL A 176 -12.09 -5.85 -12.63
CA VAL A 176 -12.66 -6.17 -11.31
C VAL A 176 -13.02 -7.64 -11.18
N LYS A 177 -13.49 -8.28 -12.26
CA LYS A 177 -13.86 -9.70 -12.26
C LYS A 177 -12.64 -10.57 -11.95
N ARG A 178 -11.54 -10.37 -12.68
CA ARG A 178 -10.29 -11.09 -12.45
C ARG A 178 -9.70 -10.77 -11.08
N GLY A 179 -9.78 -9.51 -10.66
CA GLY A 179 -9.37 -9.10 -9.32
C GLY A 179 -10.15 -9.85 -8.22
N LYS A 180 -11.45 -10.11 -8.41
CA LYS A 180 -12.27 -10.90 -7.48
C LYS A 180 -11.81 -12.37 -7.41
N GLU A 181 -11.46 -12.99 -8.53
CA GLU A 181 -10.94 -14.37 -8.55
C GLU A 181 -9.64 -14.49 -7.72
N LEU A 182 -8.72 -13.54 -7.88
CA LEU A 182 -7.50 -13.48 -7.07
C LEU A 182 -7.80 -13.20 -5.59
N LEU A 183 -8.78 -12.32 -5.30
CA LEU A 183 -9.24 -12.04 -3.93
C LEU A 183 -9.74 -13.33 -3.25
N GLU A 184 -10.61 -14.08 -3.88
CA GLU A 184 -11.15 -15.34 -3.36
C GLU A 184 -10.03 -16.36 -3.10
N ALA A 185 -9.06 -16.45 -4.00
CA ALA A 185 -7.90 -17.31 -3.83
C ALA A 185 -7.02 -16.87 -2.64
N VAL A 186 -6.77 -15.57 -2.47
CA VAL A 186 -6.05 -15.05 -1.30
C VAL A 186 -6.81 -15.35 0.00
N GLN A 187 -8.11 -15.08 0.03
CA GLN A 187 -8.92 -15.29 1.24
C GLN A 187 -9.07 -16.76 1.63
N SER A 188 -8.98 -17.70 0.67
CA SER A 188 -8.99 -19.14 0.98
C SER A 188 -7.76 -19.58 1.78
N ILE A 189 -6.62 -18.86 1.66
CA ILE A 189 -5.36 -19.15 2.32
C ILE A 189 -5.18 -18.28 3.56
N TYR A 190 -5.54 -17.01 3.45
CA TYR A 190 -5.43 -15.98 4.49
C TYR A 190 -6.79 -15.35 4.78
N PRO A 191 -7.70 -16.06 5.46
CA PRO A 191 -9.10 -15.60 5.65
C PRO A 191 -9.21 -14.30 6.46
N HIS A 192 -8.19 -13.95 7.24
CA HIS A 192 -8.15 -12.74 8.05
C HIS A 192 -7.47 -11.56 7.36
N ALA A 193 -6.81 -11.79 6.23
CA ALA A 193 -6.14 -10.73 5.50
C ALA A 193 -7.14 -9.79 4.83
N LYS A 194 -6.91 -8.49 4.96
CA LYS A 194 -7.62 -7.48 4.18
C LYS A 194 -7.18 -7.55 2.73
N VAL A 195 -8.12 -7.61 1.80
CA VAL A 195 -7.79 -7.62 0.37
C VAL A 195 -8.22 -6.31 -0.27
N ILE A 196 -7.26 -5.56 -0.74
CA ILE A 196 -7.40 -4.18 -1.18
C ILE A 196 -7.19 -4.07 -2.68
N ALA A 197 -8.11 -3.41 -3.37
CA ALA A 197 -7.96 -3.12 -4.80
C ALA A 197 -6.96 -1.98 -5.02
N LEU A 198 -6.01 -2.16 -5.93
CA LEU A 198 -5.01 -1.15 -6.29
C LEU A 198 -4.87 -1.02 -7.81
N GLY A 199 -4.53 0.17 -8.28
CA GLY A 199 -4.23 0.50 -9.67
C GLY A 199 -5.40 1.13 -10.41
N GLY A 200 -5.20 2.38 -10.85
CA GLY A 200 -6.18 3.18 -11.58
C GLY A 200 -7.46 3.49 -10.80
N ILE A 201 -7.44 3.39 -9.47
CA ILE A 201 -8.59 3.67 -8.60
C ILE A 201 -8.75 5.18 -8.43
N HIS A 202 -9.98 5.67 -8.61
CA HIS A 202 -10.36 7.07 -8.45
C HIS A 202 -11.86 7.20 -8.12
N ARG A 203 -12.32 8.46 -7.88
CA ARG A 203 -13.70 8.76 -7.43
C ARG A 203 -14.81 8.08 -8.23
N SER A 204 -14.66 7.92 -9.55
CA SER A 204 -15.73 7.41 -10.39
C SER A 204 -15.76 5.87 -10.51
N ASN A 205 -14.74 5.16 -10.01
CA ASN A 205 -14.65 3.70 -10.18
C ASN A 205 -14.47 2.87 -8.91
N TYR A 206 -14.08 3.48 -7.76
CA TYR A 206 -13.82 2.75 -6.51
C TYR A 206 -15.01 1.87 -6.05
N ILE A 207 -16.24 2.34 -6.25
CA ILE A 207 -17.47 1.59 -5.91
C ILE A 207 -17.53 0.24 -6.64
N LYS A 208 -16.98 0.15 -7.86
CA LYS A 208 -16.94 -1.13 -8.59
C LYS A 208 -16.13 -2.18 -7.84
N CYS A 209 -15.04 -1.78 -7.16
CA CYS A 209 -14.24 -2.68 -6.35
C CYS A 209 -15.00 -3.12 -5.10
N LEU A 210 -15.63 -2.21 -4.38
CA LEU A 210 -16.38 -2.52 -3.16
C LEU A 210 -17.56 -3.44 -3.44
N ASN A 211 -18.25 -3.26 -4.57
CA ASN A 211 -19.35 -4.14 -5.02
C ASN A 211 -18.88 -5.57 -5.34
N HIS A 212 -17.56 -5.80 -5.48
CA HIS A 212 -16.96 -7.10 -5.73
C HIS A 212 -16.20 -7.63 -4.50
N THR A 213 -16.60 -7.20 -3.31
CA THR A 213 -16.15 -7.72 -2.01
C THR A 213 -14.72 -7.39 -1.60
N PHE A 214 -14.03 -6.47 -2.30
CA PHE A 214 -12.76 -5.94 -1.78
C PHE A 214 -13.00 -5.25 -0.44
N THR A 215 -12.15 -5.53 0.53
CA THR A 215 -12.19 -4.90 1.87
C THR A 215 -11.98 -3.38 1.78
N GLY A 216 -11.26 -2.92 0.76
CA GLY A 216 -11.03 -1.51 0.55
C GLY A 216 -10.32 -1.19 -0.76
N VAL A 217 -9.82 0.03 -0.86
CA VAL A 217 -9.13 0.54 -2.04
C VAL A 217 -7.84 1.27 -1.68
N ALA A 218 -6.86 1.18 -2.56
CA ALA A 218 -5.61 1.93 -2.48
C ALA A 218 -5.54 2.96 -3.61
N ILE A 219 -5.23 4.21 -3.25
CA ILE A 219 -5.19 5.35 -4.17
C ILE A 219 -3.83 6.05 -4.13
N MET A 220 -3.32 6.42 -5.28
CA MET A 220 -2.07 7.16 -5.41
C MET A 220 -2.29 8.47 -6.18
N SER A 221 -2.63 8.41 -7.46
CA SER A 221 -2.69 9.60 -8.32
C SER A 221 -3.72 10.61 -7.84
N ASP A 222 -4.94 10.19 -7.44
CA ASP A 222 -5.96 11.11 -6.94
C ASP A 222 -5.58 11.72 -5.57
N PHE A 223 -4.87 10.95 -4.74
CA PHE A 223 -4.33 11.44 -3.49
C PHE A 223 -3.22 12.46 -3.73
N MET A 224 -2.21 12.12 -4.55
CA MET A 224 -1.05 12.97 -4.82
C MET A 224 -1.41 14.27 -5.54
N LYS A 225 -2.38 14.26 -6.46
CA LYS A 225 -2.88 15.49 -7.13
C LYS A 225 -3.43 16.55 -6.16
N GLN A 226 -3.81 16.15 -4.96
CA GLN A 226 -4.39 17.02 -3.93
C GLN A 226 -3.38 17.35 -2.82
N VAL A 227 -2.14 16.88 -2.94
CA VAL A 227 -1.02 17.30 -2.10
C VAL A 227 -0.50 18.63 -2.66
N HIS A 228 -1.06 19.73 -2.15
CA HIS A 228 -0.68 21.09 -2.55
C HIS A 228 0.05 21.78 -1.40
N ILE A 229 0.93 22.72 -1.77
CA ILE A 229 1.68 23.58 -0.85
C ILE A 229 0.74 24.59 -0.18
#